data_ce27c7bf3d640c92d8e0102917cfdd4d
#
_entry.id   ce27c7bf3d640c92d8e0102917cfdd4d
#
_cell.length_a   1.000
_cell.length_b   1.000
_cell.length_c   1.000
_cell.angle_alpha   90.00
_cell.angle_beta   90.00
_cell.angle_gamma   90.00
#
_symmetry.space_group_name_H-M   'P 1'
#
loop_
_entity.id
_entity.type
_entity.pdbx_description
1 polymer ?
#
loop_
_entity_poly.entity_id
_entity_poly.type
_entity_poly.pdbx_seq_one_letter_code
_entity_poly.pdbx_strand_id
1 'polypeptide(L)'
;MQASSFSAVLSLLVVALASIVFARPTQIYVPPLTSPSAGTSWKAGGRYNVTWDTSKPPEDITNDRGRVVLARDGLQDHAHPLAEGFLILDGRVEVTIPKDVQPGNAYQLVLFGDSGNYGPRFTITK
;
A
#
# COMPACT_ATOMS: atom_id res chain seq x y z
N MET A 1 24.58 -36.05 -43.93
CA MET A 1 25.61 -35.44 -43.15
C MET A 1 25.31 -34.03 -42.68
N GLN A 2 24.50 -33.30 -43.38
CA GLN A 2 24.15 -31.94 -42.98
C GLN A 2 22.91 -31.86 -42.11
N ALA A 3 22.17 -32.95 -42.00
CA ALA A 3 20.94 -32.98 -41.21
C ALA A 3 21.17 -32.83 -39.71
N SER A 4 22.30 -33.26 -39.18
CA SER A 4 22.61 -33.18 -37.76
C SER A 4 22.86 -31.74 -37.30
N SER A 5 23.38 -30.87 -38.16
CA SER A 5 23.60 -29.48 -37.85
C SER A 5 22.29 -28.71 -37.70
N PHE A 6 21.30 -29.02 -38.51
CA PHE A 6 19.98 -28.38 -38.41
C PHE A 6 19.25 -28.75 -37.14
N SER A 7 19.36 -30.01 -36.70
CA SER A 7 18.71 -30.45 -35.45
C SER A 7 19.29 -29.76 -34.25
N ALA A 8 20.59 -29.52 -34.18
CA ALA A 8 21.25 -28.85 -33.09
C ALA A 8 20.81 -27.37 -32.98
N VAL A 9 20.71 -26.69 -34.11
CA VAL A 9 20.26 -25.28 -34.13
C VAL A 9 18.82 -25.17 -33.69
N LEU A 10 17.95 -26.07 -34.09
CA LEU A 10 16.56 -26.08 -33.73
C LEU A 10 16.37 -26.30 -32.23
N SER A 11 17.12 -27.17 -31.61
CA SER A 11 17.09 -27.42 -30.18
C SER A 11 17.51 -26.20 -29.38
N LEU A 12 18.52 -25.47 -29.85
CA LEU A 12 18.98 -24.25 -29.20
C LEU A 12 17.92 -23.17 -29.22
N LEU A 13 17.18 -23.02 -30.30
CA LEU A 13 16.10 -22.08 -30.43
C LEU A 13 14.95 -22.36 -29.44
N VAL A 14 14.59 -23.61 -29.27
CA VAL A 14 13.53 -24.02 -28.35
C VAL A 14 13.91 -23.69 -26.90
N VAL A 15 15.15 -23.91 -26.50
CA VAL A 15 15.62 -23.58 -25.15
C VAL A 15 15.61 -22.08 -24.93
N ALA A 16 16.01 -21.26 -25.89
CA ALA A 16 15.99 -19.81 -25.76
C ALA A 16 14.57 -19.26 -25.60
N LEU A 17 13.60 -19.81 -26.31
CA LEU A 17 12.20 -19.40 -26.17
C LEU A 17 11.62 -19.79 -24.80
N ALA A 18 11.99 -20.95 -24.28
CA ALA A 18 11.52 -21.39 -22.98
C ALA A 18 12.02 -20.49 -21.83
N SER A 19 13.22 -19.92 -21.95
CA SER A 19 13.79 -19.07 -20.90
C SER A 19 13.16 -17.68 -20.80
N ILE A 20 12.37 -17.25 -21.78
CA ILE A 20 11.74 -15.93 -21.81
C ILE A 20 10.42 -15.91 -21.02
N VAL A 21 9.85 -17.05 -20.67
CA VAL A 21 8.47 -17.18 -20.18
C VAL A 21 8.33 -16.91 -18.67
N PHE A 22 9.39 -16.57 -17.92
CA PHE A 22 9.36 -16.60 -16.46
C PHE A 22 9.25 -15.27 -15.75
N ALA A 23 9.29 -14.14 -16.44
CA ALA A 23 9.22 -12.84 -15.79
C ALA A 23 7.76 -12.46 -15.56
N ARG A 24 7.24 -12.77 -14.37
CA ARG A 24 5.94 -12.31 -13.94
C ARG A 24 6.13 -11.15 -12.99
N PRO A 25 5.69 -9.91 -13.32
CA PRO A 25 5.82 -8.79 -12.41
C PRO A 25 4.96 -9.02 -11.18
N THR A 26 5.50 -8.67 -10.01
CA THR A 26 4.76 -8.69 -8.76
C THR A 26 3.78 -7.52 -8.76
N GLN A 27 2.56 -7.74 -8.31
CA GLN A 27 1.54 -6.71 -8.24
C GLN A 27 1.65 -5.95 -6.92
N ILE A 28 1.67 -4.61 -7.02
CA ILE A 28 1.69 -3.72 -5.87
C ILE A 28 0.25 -3.33 -5.55
N TYR A 29 -0.17 -3.56 -4.31
CA TYR A 29 -1.50 -3.20 -3.85
C TYR A 29 -1.47 -1.84 -3.17
N VAL A 30 -2.20 -0.87 -3.75
CA VAL A 30 -2.30 0.50 -3.23
C VAL A 30 -3.78 0.87 -3.16
N PRO A 31 -4.53 0.37 -2.16
CA PRO A 31 -5.95 0.68 -2.05
C PRO A 31 -6.17 2.13 -1.62
N PRO A 32 -7.10 2.86 -2.26
CA PRO A 32 -7.37 4.24 -1.88
C PRO A 32 -8.08 4.33 -0.53
N LEU A 33 -7.65 5.29 0.29
CA LEU A 33 -8.29 5.58 1.56
C LEU A 33 -9.68 6.19 1.33
N THR A 34 -10.65 5.70 2.08
CA THR A 34 -12.02 6.21 2.06
C THR A 34 -12.38 7.03 3.29
N SER A 35 -11.72 6.79 4.43
CA SER A 35 -11.84 7.61 5.63
C SER A 35 -10.49 7.71 6.33
N PRO A 36 -10.02 8.92 6.73
CA PRO A 36 -10.76 10.18 6.65
C PRO A 36 -10.86 10.69 5.20
N SER A 37 -11.93 11.44 4.93
CA SER A 37 -12.13 12.09 3.65
C SER A 37 -11.79 13.58 3.75
N ALA A 38 -11.76 14.28 2.61
CA ALA A 38 -11.63 15.72 2.59
C ALA A 38 -12.77 16.36 3.37
N GLY A 39 -12.45 17.29 4.25
CA GLY A 39 -13.45 17.94 5.11
C GLY A 39 -13.73 17.23 6.43
N THR A 40 -13.17 16.05 6.66
CA THR A 40 -13.29 15.35 7.94
C THR A 40 -12.53 16.12 9.03
N SER A 41 -13.14 16.21 10.22
CA SER A 41 -12.49 16.75 11.42
C SER A 41 -12.43 15.67 12.49
N TRP A 42 -11.23 15.38 12.97
CA TRP A 42 -11.00 14.45 14.06
C TRP A 42 -10.42 15.19 15.26
N LYS A 43 -10.70 14.69 16.45
CA LYS A 43 -10.19 15.26 17.70
C LYS A 43 -8.87 14.63 18.11
N ALA A 44 -7.95 15.43 18.60
CA ALA A 44 -6.76 14.91 19.27
C ALA A 44 -7.19 14.06 20.48
N GLY A 45 -6.59 12.89 20.61
CA GLY A 45 -6.97 11.91 21.63
C GLY A 45 -8.17 11.06 21.30
N GLY A 46 -8.88 11.32 20.19
CA GLY A 46 -10.04 10.55 19.77
C GLY A 46 -9.67 9.24 19.08
N ARG A 47 -10.62 8.31 19.07
CA ARG A 47 -10.51 7.03 18.35
C ARG A 47 -11.37 7.05 17.11
N TYR A 48 -10.80 6.63 16.02
CA TYR A 48 -11.49 6.67 14.72
C TYR A 48 -11.11 5.45 13.88
N ASN A 49 -12.00 5.08 12.96
CA ASN A 49 -11.71 4.03 12.00
C ASN A 49 -11.10 4.63 10.74
N VAL A 50 -9.96 4.10 10.36
CA VAL A 50 -9.37 4.33 9.03
C VAL A 50 -9.91 3.25 8.12
N THR A 51 -10.44 3.64 6.97
CA THR A 51 -11.01 2.70 6.00
C THR A 51 -10.43 2.92 4.61
N TRP A 52 -10.39 1.86 3.84
CA TRP A 52 -9.91 1.90 2.46
C TRP A 52 -10.67 0.90 1.61
N ASP A 53 -10.59 1.10 0.30
CA ASP A 53 -11.33 0.29 -0.66
C ASP A 53 -10.59 -1.01 -0.95
N THR A 54 -11.21 -2.14 -0.62
CA THR A 54 -10.66 -3.48 -0.89
C THR A 54 -11.42 -4.21 -1.99
N SER A 55 -12.18 -3.50 -2.80
CA SER A 55 -13.06 -4.12 -3.81
C SER A 55 -12.28 -4.79 -4.95
N LYS A 56 -11.03 -4.37 -5.20
CA LYS A 56 -10.23 -4.87 -6.32
C LYS A 56 -8.81 -5.23 -5.89
N PRO A 57 -8.63 -6.21 -4.99
CA PRO A 57 -7.29 -6.63 -4.64
C PRO A 57 -6.65 -7.42 -5.76
N PRO A 58 -5.33 -7.32 -5.95
CA PRO A 58 -4.62 -8.21 -6.87
C PRO A 58 -4.61 -9.65 -6.33
N GLU A 59 -4.40 -10.61 -7.22
CA GLU A 59 -4.31 -12.02 -6.82
C GLU A 59 -3.11 -12.31 -5.93
N ASP A 60 -1.98 -11.66 -6.24
CA ASP A 60 -0.71 -11.85 -5.53
C ASP A 60 -0.32 -10.56 -4.82
N ILE A 61 -0.61 -10.46 -3.53
CA ILE A 61 -0.19 -9.36 -2.70
C ILE A 61 1.17 -9.71 -2.09
N THR A 62 2.20 -8.90 -2.35
CA THR A 62 3.54 -9.13 -1.83
C THR A 62 3.60 -8.97 -0.31
N ASN A 63 2.90 -7.96 0.21
CA ASN A 63 2.84 -7.69 1.63
C ASN A 63 1.39 -7.47 2.04
N ASP A 64 0.85 -8.40 2.80
CA ASP A 64 -0.54 -8.37 3.26
C ASP A 64 -0.72 -7.63 4.59
N ARG A 65 0.37 -7.19 5.22
CA ARG A 65 0.33 -6.45 6.48
C ARG A 65 0.45 -4.96 6.21
N GLY A 66 -0.41 -4.19 6.87
CA GLY A 66 -0.47 -2.76 6.71
C GLY A 66 0.11 -1.99 7.88
N ARG A 67 0.34 -0.71 7.63
CA ARG A 67 0.80 0.26 8.61
C ARG A 67 0.20 1.61 8.26
N VAL A 68 -0.26 2.34 9.28
CA VAL A 68 -0.80 3.69 9.10
C VAL A 68 0.06 4.66 9.88
N VAL A 69 0.52 5.70 9.21
CA VAL A 69 1.25 6.79 9.85
C VAL A 69 0.54 8.12 9.59
N LEU A 70 0.72 9.06 10.52
CA LEU A 70 0.21 10.42 10.39
C LEU A 70 1.26 11.26 9.67
N ALA A 71 0.81 12.06 8.71
CA ALA A 71 1.64 13.05 8.03
C ALA A 71 1.08 14.44 8.25
N ARG A 72 1.96 15.43 8.42
CA ARG A 72 1.62 16.83 8.49
C ARG A 72 2.49 17.59 7.49
N ASP A 73 1.84 18.35 6.60
CA ASP A 73 2.55 19.08 5.52
C ASP A 73 3.48 18.16 4.72
N GLY A 74 3.06 16.91 4.50
CA GLY A 74 3.84 15.91 3.79
C GLY A 74 4.91 15.20 4.60
N LEU A 75 5.15 15.60 5.85
CA LEU A 75 6.13 14.96 6.72
C LEU A 75 5.49 13.81 7.48
N GLN A 76 5.97 12.61 7.24
CA GLN A 76 5.46 11.38 7.84
C GLN A 76 6.14 11.09 9.17
N ASP A 77 5.35 10.72 10.18
CA ASP A 77 5.86 10.32 11.49
C ASP A 77 6.00 8.80 11.54
N HIS A 78 7.09 8.29 11.01
CA HIS A 78 7.38 6.84 11.01
C HIS A 78 7.76 6.30 12.40
N ALA A 79 8.24 7.15 13.29
CA ALA A 79 8.65 6.72 14.62
C ALA A 79 7.45 6.34 15.49
N HIS A 80 6.28 6.89 15.20
CA HIS A 80 5.06 6.69 15.99
C HIS A 80 3.91 6.29 15.07
N PRO A 81 3.90 5.07 14.50
CA PRO A 81 2.79 4.66 13.65
C PRO A 81 1.49 4.61 14.44
N LEU A 82 0.39 5.00 13.82
CA LEU A 82 -0.93 4.95 14.46
C LEU A 82 -1.45 3.51 14.57
N ALA A 83 -1.10 2.67 13.61
CA ALA A 83 -1.42 1.26 13.62
C ALA A 83 -0.43 0.51 12.74
N GLU A 84 -0.18 -0.76 13.06
CA GLU A 84 0.66 -1.63 12.25
C GLU A 84 0.33 -3.10 12.50
N GLY A 85 0.72 -3.97 11.57
CA GLY A 85 0.52 -5.41 11.70
C GLY A 85 -0.87 -5.91 11.39
N PHE A 86 -1.79 -5.05 10.96
CA PHE A 86 -3.13 -5.45 10.55
C PHE A 86 -3.12 -6.00 9.12
N LEU A 87 -4.17 -6.74 8.77
CA LEU A 87 -4.33 -7.25 7.42
C LEU A 87 -4.88 -6.15 6.51
N ILE A 88 -4.19 -5.89 5.41
CA ILE A 88 -4.60 -4.84 4.46
C ILE A 88 -5.93 -5.17 3.80
N LEU A 89 -6.28 -6.45 3.68
CA LEU A 89 -7.55 -6.89 3.14
C LEU A 89 -8.73 -6.71 4.09
N ASP A 90 -8.49 -6.39 5.36
CA ASP A 90 -9.57 -6.08 6.31
C ASP A 90 -10.32 -4.79 5.95
N GLY A 91 -9.68 -3.88 5.23
CA GLY A 91 -10.30 -2.65 4.75
C GLY A 91 -10.52 -1.59 5.82
N ARG A 92 -10.13 -1.86 7.05
CA ARG A 92 -10.30 -0.93 8.17
C ARG A 92 -9.34 -1.25 9.30
N VAL A 93 -9.00 -0.20 10.07
CA VAL A 93 -8.28 -0.33 11.32
C VAL A 93 -8.65 0.84 12.23
N GLU A 94 -8.81 0.58 13.52
CA GLU A 94 -9.03 1.64 14.50
C GLU A 94 -7.71 2.26 14.89
N VAL A 95 -7.68 3.60 14.94
CA VAL A 95 -6.51 4.36 15.38
C VAL A 95 -6.90 5.33 16.48
N THR A 96 -5.95 5.70 17.32
CA THR A 96 -6.09 6.76 18.31
C THR A 96 -5.19 7.90 17.91
N ILE A 97 -5.77 9.09 17.74
CA ILE A 97 -4.98 10.29 17.44
C ILE A 97 -4.26 10.71 18.73
N PRO A 98 -2.95 10.96 18.70
CA PRO A 98 -2.21 11.39 19.90
C PRO A 98 -2.78 12.69 20.46
N LYS A 99 -2.78 12.80 21.79
CA LYS A 99 -3.35 13.98 22.49
C LYS A 99 -2.52 15.23 22.28
N ASP A 100 -1.24 15.09 22.03
CA ASP A 100 -0.29 16.20 21.89
C ASP A 100 -0.14 16.70 20.46
N VAL A 101 -0.95 16.19 19.54
CA VAL A 101 -0.94 16.65 18.15
C VAL A 101 -1.47 18.08 18.09
N GLN A 102 -0.75 18.95 17.39
CA GLN A 102 -1.17 20.34 17.20
C GLN A 102 -2.39 20.39 16.28
N PRO A 103 -3.40 21.22 16.59
CA PRO A 103 -4.54 21.40 15.69
C PRO A 103 -4.10 21.94 14.34
N GLY A 104 -4.77 21.51 13.28
CA GLY A 104 -4.46 22.00 11.93
C GLY A 104 -5.24 21.27 10.87
N ASN A 105 -5.15 21.78 9.65
CA ASN A 105 -5.89 21.28 8.48
C ASN A 105 -5.00 20.68 7.40
N ALA A 106 -3.74 20.42 7.71
CA ALA A 106 -2.76 19.90 6.75
C ALA A 106 -2.32 18.47 7.10
N TYR A 107 -3.20 17.70 7.72
CA TYR A 107 -2.93 16.31 8.08
C TYR A 107 -3.39 15.37 6.99
N GLN A 108 -2.66 14.29 6.84
CA GLN A 108 -3.00 13.17 5.98
C GLN A 108 -2.64 11.88 6.70
N LEU A 109 -3.37 10.82 6.42
CA LEU A 109 -2.94 9.48 6.79
C LEU A 109 -2.25 8.84 5.59
N VAL A 110 -1.22 8.07 5.87
CA VAL A 110 -0.51 7.30 4.87
C VAL A 110 -0.69 5.83 5.21
N LEU A 111 -1.29 5.09 4.28
CA LEU A 111 -1.48 3.65 4.40
C LEU A 111 -0.34 2.95 3.66
N PHE A 112 0.42 2.16 4.39
CA PHE A 112 1.48 1.36 3.83
C PHE A 112 1.08 -0.10 3.74
N GLY A 113 1.30 -0.69 2.60
CA GLY A 113 1.38 -2.11 2.38
C GLY A 113 2.70 -2.35 1.67
N ASP A 114 2.66 -2.63 0.37
CA ASP A 114 3.87 -2.66 -0.47
C ASP A 114 4.42 -1.27 -0.73
N SER A 115 3.56 -0.25 -0.77
CA SER A 115 3.96 1.14 -0.94
C SER A 115 3.04 2.04 -0.12
N GLY A 116 3.46 3.30 0.05
CA GLY A 116 2.69 4.28 0.78
C GLY A 116 1.61 4.92 -0.08
N ASN A 117 0.41 5.04 0.46
CA ASN A 117 -0.73 5.67 -0.19
C ASN A 117 -1.26 6.80 0.69
N TYR A 118 -1.10 8.06 0.23
CA TYR A 118 -1.60 9.22 0.94
C TYR A 118 -3.11 9.34 0.77
N GLY A 119 -3.82 9.51 1.89
CA GLY A 119 -5.22 9.89 1.88
C GLY A 119 -5.40 11.39 1.66
N PRO A 120 -6.64 11.86 1.53
CA PRO A 120 -6.92 13.29 1.43
C PRO A 120 -6.56 14.03 2.70
N ARG A 121 -6.36 15.34 2.58
CA ARG A 121 -6.12 16.21 3.74
C ARG A 121 -7.37 16.31 4.60
N PHE A 122 -7.17 16.29 5.90
CA PHE A 122 -8.23 16.43 6.88
C PHE A 122 -7.76 17.30 8.05
N THR A 123 -8.68 17.63 8.93
CA THR A 123 -8.42 18.53 10.05
C THR A 123 -8.35 17.73 11.36
N ILE A 124 -7.40 18.10 12.20
CA ILE A 124 -7.37 17.66 13.60
C ILE A 124 -7.66 18.87 14.48
N THR A 125 -8.65 18.72 15.35
CA THR A 125 -9.04 19.72 16.34
C THR A 125 -8.54 19.33 17.73
N LYS A 126 -8.62 20.28 18.64
CA LYS A 126 -8.21 20.05 20.01
C LYS A 126 -9.28 19.36 20.82
#